data_1e375594dec3224f733da9a19dbae2c3
#
_entry.id   1e375594dec3224f733da9a19dbae2c3
#
_cell.length_a   1.000
_cell.length_b   1.000
_cell.length_c   1.000
_cell.angle_alpha   90.00
_cell.angle_beta   90.00
_cell.angle_gamma   90.00
#
_symmetry.space_group_name_H-M   'P 1'
#
loop_
_entity.id
_entity.type
_entity.pdbx_description
1 polymer ?
#
loop_
_entity_poly.entity_id
_entity_poly.type
_entity_poly.pdbx_seq_one_letter_code
_entity_poly.pdbx_strand_id
1 'polypeptide(L)'
;MTVYAIAIIDSNTEVNTIYVPGAVFHEEGTYEEDSSKTIVHIRSEVSDMMGFQQTQYYKGGAWKSREWKGEYYNWNGTSEEWEFDSNKFWETVRTVRNSKLGMCDWTQLPDSALSDSKKAEWAVYRSALRDLPEIQSGTTELDKIVWPDEPS
;
A
#
# COMPACT_ATOMS: atom_id res chain seq x y z
N MET A 1 22.55 1.92 -20.12
CA MET A 1 21.35 2.55 -20.71
C MET A 1 20.86 3.57 -19.71
N THR A 2 20.74 4.81 -20.10
CA THR A 2 20.30 5.90 -19.19
C THR A 2 18.78 5.94 -19.17
N VAL A 3 18.18 5.86 -18.00
CA VAL A 3 16.72 5.93 -17.80
C VAL A 3 16.36 7.28 -17.20
N TYR A 4 15.30 7.87 -17.69
CA TYR A 4 14.80 9.17 -17.23
C TYR A 4 13.42 9.02 -16.59
N ALA A 5 13.24 9.68 -15.46
CA ALA A 5 11.94 9.91 -14.87
C ALA A 5 11.28 11.12 -15.54
N ILE A 6 10.05 10.97 -15.99
CA ILE A 6 9.28 12.01 -16.67
C ILE A 6 8.03 12.31 -15.85
N ALA A 7 7.90 13.53 -15.40
CA ALA A 7 6.65 14.05 -14.88
C ALA A 7 5.80 14.55 -16.06
N ILE A 8 4.60 14.01 -16.20
CA ILE A 8 3.64 14.43 -17.23
C ILE A 8 2.64 15.36 -16.58
N ILE A 9 2.57 16.61 -17.06
CA ILE A 9 1.79 17.69 -16.45
C ILE A 9 0.86 18.27 -17.52
N ASP A 10 -0.41 18.47 -17.17
CA ASP A 10 -1.33 19.19 -18.05
C ASP A 10 -0.93 20.67 -18.15
N SER A 11 -0.69 21.17 -19.37
CA SER A 11 -0.25 22.54 -19.60
C SER A 11 -1.32 23.60 -19.32
N ASN A 12 -2.59 23.20 -19.14
CA ASN A 12 -3.66 24.12 -18.75
C ASN A 12 -3.62 24.50 -17.26
N THR A 13 -2.79 23.82 -16.47
CA THR A 13 -2.59 24.12 -15.05
C THR A 13 -1.22 24.74 -14.86
N GLU A 14 -1.10 25.67 -13.91
CA GLU A 14 0.18 26.30 -13.61
C GLU A 14 1.20 25.23 -13.17
N VAL A 15 2.28 25.06 -13.93
CA VAL A 15 3.35 24.06 -13.70
C VAL A 15 3.86 24.07 -12.25
N ASN A 16 3.80 25.22 -11.59
CA ASN A 16 4.28 25.41 -10.23
C ASN A 16 3.35 24.86 -9.13
N THR A 17 2.12 24.49 -9.47
CA THR A 17 1.12 24.02 -8.50
C THR A 17 0.75 22.54 -8.66
N ILE A 18 1.19 21.89 -9.72
CA ILE A 18 0.83 20.52 -10.03
C ILE A 18 1.72 19.54 -9.28
N TYR A 19 1.04 18.56 -8.72
CA TYR A 19 1.64 17.35 -8.17
C TYR A 19 1.54 16.21 -9.16
N VAL A 20 2.65 15.53 -9.41
CA VAL A 20 2.70 14.29 -10.20
C VAL A 20 3.03 13.15 -9.26
N PRO A 21 2.06 12.26 -8.95
CA PRO A 21 2.25 11.19 -7.96
C PRO A 21 3.19 10.08 -8.41
N GLY A 22 3.39 9.95 -9.73
CA GLY A 22 4.26 8.94 -10.31
C GLY A 22 5.06 9.50 -11.48
N ALA A 23 6.23 8.94 -11.69
CA ALA A 23 7.02 9.20 -12.87
C ALA A 23 6.80 8.10 -13.92
N VAL A 24 6.75 8.46 -15.18
CA VAL A 24 6.88 7.52 -16.29
C VAL A 24 8.36 7.40 -16.61
N PHE A 25 8.87 6.19 -16.73
CA PHE A 25 10.29 5.95 -16.98
C PHE A 25 10.51 5.57 -18.44
N HIS A 26 11.47 6.24 -19.08
CA HIS A 26 11.85 5.99 -20.46
C HIS A 26 13.37 5.95 -20.59
N GLU A 27 13.86 5.11 -21.50
CA GLU A 27 15.23 5.14 -21.94
C GLU A 27 15.50 6.37 -22.83
N GLU A 28 16.75 6.82 -22.87
CA GLU A 28 17.15 7.93 -23.71
C GLU A 28 16.79 7.67 -25.19
N GLY A 29 16.14 8.63 -25.84
CA GLY A 29 15.72 8.56 -27.23
C GLY A 29 14.48 7.72 -27.52
N THR A 30 13.86 7.09 -26.51
CA THR A 30 12.62 6.29 -26.69
C THR A 30 11.34 7.07 -26.44
N TYR A 31 11.45 8.26 -25.82
CA TYR A 31 10.33 9.12 -25.53
C TYR A 31 10.25 10.29 -26.49
N GLU A 32 9.13 10.39 -27.20
CA GLU A 32 8.81 11.51 -28.07
C GLU A 32 7.92 12.51 -27.38
N GLU A 33 8.27 13.79 -27.47
CA GLU A 33 7.41 14.86 -26.99
C GLU A 33 6.26 15.08 -27.96
N ASP A 34 5.03 14.97 -27.47
CA ASP A 34 3.83 15.22 -28.27
C ASP A 34 3.41 16.68 -28.11
N SER A 35 3.91 17.53 -29.02
CA SER A 35 3.60 18.96 -29.02
C SER A 35 2.14 19.27 -29.39
N SER A 36 1.39 18.27 -29.87
CA SER A 36 -0.05 18.41 -30.15
C SER A 36 -0.92 18.31 -28.91
N LYS A 37 -0.36 17.78 -27.82
CA LYS A 37 -1.02 17.69 -26.50
C LYS A 37 -0.59 18.84 -25.61
N THR A 38 -1.50 19.28 -24.78
CA THR A 38 -1.25 20.30 -23.75
C THR A 38 -0.49 19.71 -22.55
N ILE A 39 0.60 18.96 -22.80
CA ILE A 39 1.37 18.25 -21.78
C ILE A 39 2.83 18.77 -21.79
N VAL A 40 3.31 19.14 -20.61
CA VAL A 40 4.71 19.52 -20.39
C VAL A 40 5.46 18.33 -19.79
N HIS A 41 6.61 18.00 -20.38
CA HIS A 41 7.43 16.88 -19.94
C HIS A 41 8.71 17.38 -19.25
N ILE A 42 8.91 16.93 -18.02
CA ILE A 42 10.09 17.22 -17.22
C ILE A 42 10.86 15.93 -17.01
N ARG A 43 12.18 15.94 -17.21
CA ARG A 43 13.03 14.76 -17.14
C ARG A 43 14.08 14.89 -16.04
N SER A 44 14.36 13.77 -15.37
CA SER A 44 15.50 13.60 -14.47
C SER A 44 16.12 12.23 -14.72
N GLU A 45 17.45 12.14 -14.76
CA GLU A 45 18.16 10.87 -14.87
C GLU A 45 17.98 10.02 -13.59
N VAL A 46 17.70 8.72 -13.77
CA VAL A 46 17.35 7.82 -12.66
C VAL A 46 18.10 6.50 -12.79
N SER A 47 18.83 6.12 -11.75
CA SER A 47 19.50 4.82 -11.65
C SER A 47 18.65 3.77 -10.92
N ASP A 48 17.78 4.20 -10.01
CA ASP A 48 16.84 3.34 -9.25
C ASP A 48 15.41 3.86 -9.42
N MET A 49 14.66 3.23 -10.34
CA MET A 49 13.29 3.62 -10.68
C MET A 49 12.32 3.45 -9.52
N MET A 50 12.43 2.34 -8.78
CA MET A 50 11.53 2.05 -7.66
C MET A 50 11.77 3.01 -6.49
N GLY A 51 13.02 3.18 -6.10
CA GLY A 51 13.39 4.14 -5.07
C GLY A 51 13.01 5.56 -5.45
N PHE A 52 13.17 5.94 -6.72
CA PHE A 52 12.75 7.26 -7.22
C PHE A 52 11.24 7.47 -7.05
N GLN A 53 10.40 6.52 -7.46
CA GLN A 53 8.94 6.62 -7.31
C GLN A 53 8.51 6.73 -5.84
N GLN A 54 9.19 6.03 -4.94
CA GLN A 54 8.87 6.03 -3.51
C GLN A 54 9.31 7.33 -2.81
N THR A 55 10.44 7.90 -3.23
CA THR A 55 11.12 8.97 -2.50
C THR A 55 11.07 10.33 -3.17
N GLN A 56 10.57 10.42 -4.41
CA GLN A 56 10.52 11.67 -5.17
C GLN A 56 9.11 11.98 -5.66
N TYR A 57 8.81 13.27 -5.80
CA TYR A 57 7.62 13.79 -6.46
C TYR A 57 7.96 15.12 -7.13
N TYR A 58 7.19 15.50 -8.14
CA TYR A 58 7.39 16.75 -8.85
C TYR A 58 6.34 17.79 -8.44
N LYS A 59 6.79 18.95 -7.99
CA LYS A 59 5.91 20.06 -7.62
C LYS A 59 6.67 21.39 -7.65
N GLY A 60 6.01 22.45 -8.10
CA GLY A 60 6.59 23.77 -8.10
C GLY A 60 7.80 23.92 -9.04
N GLY A 61 7.79 23.23 -10.18
CA GLY A 61 8.88 23.31 -11.17
C GLY A 61 10.11 22.46 -10.84
N ALA A 62 10.08 21.61 -9.79
CA ALA A 62 11.23 20.82 -9.36
C ALA A 62 10.85 19.45 -8.81
N TRP A 63 11.79 18.49 -8.90
CA TRP A 63 11.74 17.26 -8.14
C TRP A 63 12.05 17.53 -6.67
N LYS A 64 11.22 16.98 -5.78
CA LYS A 64 11.34 17.09 -4.32
C LYS A 64 11.44 15.72 -3.70
N SER A 65 12.16 15.61 -2.58
CA SER A 65 12.29 14.38 -1.81
C SER A 65 11.17 14.25 -0.78
N ARG A 66 10.76 13.00 -0.53
CA ARG A 66 9.85 12.59 0.56
C ARG A 66 10.37 11.30 1.18
N GLU A 67 10.17 11.13 2.49
CA GLU A 67 10.48 9.88 3.17
C GLU A 67 9.39 8.83 2.88
N TRP A 68 9.79 7.63 2.47
CA TRP A 68 8.84 6.53 2.24
C TRP A 68 8.24 6.04 3.57
N LYS A 69 6.91 6.03 3.67
CA LYS A 69 6.17 5.62 4.88
C LYS A 69 5.70 4.16 4.86
N GLY A 70 5.82 3.48 3.73
CA GLY A 70 5.37 2.10 3.58
C GLY A 70 4.21 1.94 2.60
N GLU A 71 3.89 0.68 2.30
CA GLU A 71 2.91 0.32 1.26
C GLU A 71 1.45 0.66 1.60
N TYR A 72 1.15 0.90 2.89
CA TYR A 72 -0.20 1.26 3.36
C TYR A 72 -0.42 2.77 3.46
N TYR A 73 0.41 3.55 2.79
CA TYR A 73 0.27 5.00 2.77
C TYR A 73 0.19 5.51 1.33
N ASN A 74 -0.74 6.40 1.08
CA ASN A 74 -0.85 7.15 -0.16
C ASN A 74 -0.29 8.55 0.03
N TRP A 75 0.46 9.03 -0.97
CA TRP A 75 0.98 10.39 -0.92
C TRP A 75 -0.08 11.38 -1.39
N ASN A 76 -0.42 12.35 -0.54
CA ASN A 76 -1.24 13.49 -0.92
C ASN A 76 -0.33 14.66 -1.35
N GLY A 77 -0.29 14.93 -2.65
CA GLY A 77 0.57 16.00 -3.21
C GLY A 77 0.06 17.42 -2.93
N THR A 78 -1.18 17.56 -2.47
CA THR A 78 -1.74 18.87 -2.07
C THR A 78 -1.26 19.26 -0.68
N SER A 79 -1.42 18.37 0.29
CA SER A 79 -0.95 18.57 1.69
C SER A 79 0.55 18.31 1.86
N GLU A 80 1.19 17.63 0.90
CA GLU A 80 2.57 17.13 0.98
C GLU A 80 2.78 16.19 2.18
N GLU A 81 1.78 15.31 2.41
CA GLU A 81 1.78 14.35 3.52
C GLU A 81 1.39 12.95 3.05
N TRP A 82 1.84 11.95 3.80
CA TRP A 82 1.40 10.57 3.64
C TRP A 82 0.10 10.32 4.40
N GLU A 83 -0.91 9.85 3.70
CA GLU A 83 -2.21 9.47 4.25
C GLU A 83 -2.29 7.94 4.37
N PHE A 84 -2.64 7.46 5.56
CA PHE A 84 -2.80 6.03 5.81
C PHE A 84 -4.01 5.46 5.06
N ASP A 85 -3.78 4.44 4.25
CA ASP A 85 -4.82 3.68 3.56
C ASP A 85 -5.30 2.52 4.44
N SER A 86 -6.27 2.82 5.29
CA SER A 86 -6.84 1.83 6.20
C SER A 86 -7.53 0.67 5.47
N ASN A 87 -8.10 0.90 4.28
CA ASN A 87 -8.76 -0.14 3.52
C ASN A 87 -7.75 -1.19 3.04
N LYS A 88 -6.67 -0.75 2.42
CA LYS A 88 -5.58 -1.62 1.95
C LYS A 88 -4.93 -2.38 3.10
N PHE A 89 -4.67 -1.71 4.21
CA PHE A 89 -4.10 -2.32 5.41
C PHE A 89 -5.01 -3.43 5.95
N TRP A 90 -6.29 -3.12 6.20
CA TRP A 90 -7.23 -4.09 6.77
C TRP A 90 -7.62 -5.19 5.79
N GLU A 91 -7.53 -4.98 4.48
CA GLU A 91 -7.67 -6.05 3.49
C GLU A 91 -6.55 -7.09 3.64
N THR A 92 -5.32 -6.65 3.82
CA THR A 92 -4.17 -7.53 4.08
C THR A 92 -4.36 -8.30 5.39
N VAL A 93 -4.71 -7.63 6.49
CA VAL A 93 -4.97 -8.28 7.79
C VAL A 93 -6.11 -9.30 7.68
N ARG A 94 -7.21 -8.96 7.00
CA ARG A 94 -8.34 -9.88 6.78
C ARG A 94 -7.95 -11.09 5.95
N THR A 95 -7.06 -10.94 4.99
CA THR A 95 -6.55 -12.07 4.19
C THR A 95 -5.82 -13.08 5.06
N VAL A 96 -4.90 -12.62 5.90
CA VAL A 96 -4.19 -13.48 6.86
C VAL A 96 -5.16 -14.12 7.85
N ARG A 97 -6.08 -13.34 8.42
CA ARG A 97 -7.12 -13.84 9.34
C ARG A 97 -7.98 -14.94 8.71
N ASN A 98 -8.44 -14.72 7.47
CA ASN A 98 -9.28 -15.70 6.76
C ASN A 98 -8.51 -16.99 6.50
N SER A 99 -7.21 -16.92 6.18
CA SER A 99 -6.36 -18.10 6.09
C SER A 99 -6.31 -18.87 7.41
N LYS A 100 -6.10 -18.19 8.54
CA LYS A 100 -6.10 -18.80 9.88
C LYS A 100 -7.46 -19.45 10.22
N LEU A 101 -8.57 -18.80 9.89
CA LEU A 101 -9.91 -19.36 10.06
C LEU A 101 -10.11 -20.62 9.21
N GLY A 102 -9.70 -20.61 7.96
CA GLY A 102 -9.78 -21.77 7.07
C GLY A 102 -8.96 -22.96 7.54
N MET A 103 -7.76 -22.73 8.10
CA MET A 103 -6.90 -23.78 8.64
C MET A 103 -7.52 -24.51 9.84
N CYS A 104 -8.46 -23.89 10.56
CA CYS A 104 -9.12 -24.47 11.72
C CYS A 104 -10.62 -24.77 11.53
N ASP A 105 -11.17 -24.69 10.32
CA ASP A 105 -12.59 -24.97 10.05
C ASP A 105 -12.97 -26.39 10.43
N TRP A 106 -12.09 -27.35 10.20
CA TRP A 106 -12.29 -28.76 10.55
C TRP A 106 -12.57 -28.99 12.05
N THR A 107 -12.10 -28.10 12.93
CA THR A 107 -12.29 -28.22 14.39
C THR A 107 -13.75 -28.09 14.80
N GLN A 108 -14.58 -27.48 13.96
CA GLN A 108 -15.98 -27.20 14.22
C GLN A 108 -16.93 -28.20 13.53
N LEU A 109 -16.38 -29.17 12.80
CA LEU A 109 -17.21 -30.17 12.14
C LEU A 109 -17.84 -31.13 13.18
N PRO A 110 -19.08 -31.63 12.93
CA PRO A 110 -19.75 -32.53 13.84
C PRO A 110 -18.98 -33.84 14.08
N ASP A 111 -18.27 -34.31 13.06
CA ASP A 111 -17.47 -35.56 13.08
C ASP A 111 -16.00 -35.33 13.44
N SER A 112 -15.63 -34.13 13.88
CA SER A 112 -14.28 -33.84 14.39
C SER A 112 -13.99 -34.72 15.61
N ALA A 113 -12.81 -35.36 15.64
CA ALA A 113 -12.35 -36.24 16.73
C ALA A 113 -11.96 -35.46 18.02
N LEU A 114 -12.13 -34.16 18.07
CA LEU A 114 -11.83 -33.36 19.25
C LEU A 114 -12.87 -33.53 20.33
N SER A 115 -12.42 -33.49 21.62
CA SER A 115 -13.32 -33.37 22.75
C SER A 115 -14.13 -32.07 22.72
N ASP A 116 -15.28 -32.07 23.41
CA ASP A 116 -16.12 -30.86 23.51
C ASP A 116 -15.36 -29.66 24.10
N SER A 117 -14.50 -29.91 25.10
CA SER A 117 -13.64 -28.88 25.69
C SER A 117 -12.69 -28.30 24.65
N LYS A 118 -12.06 -29.16 23.85
CA LYS A 118 -11.12 -28.70 22.80
C LYS A 118 -11.85 -27.96 21.67
N LYS A 119 -13.05 -28.41 21.28
CA LYS A 119 -13.90 -27.67 20.33
C LYS A 119 -14.26 -26.26 20.85
N ALA A 120 -14.55 -26.18 22.18
CA ALA A 120 -14.83 -24.87 22.79
C ALA A 120 -13.62 -23.93 22.78
N GLU A 121 -12.40 -24.42 23.04
CA GLU A 121 -11.16 -23.64 22.95
C GLU A 121 -10.96 -23.10 21.52
N TRP A 122 -11.14 -23.94 20.51
CA TRP A 122 -11.07 -23.51 19.10
C TRP A 122 -12.17 -22.51 18.74
N ALA A 123 -13.37 -22.64 19.29
CA ALA A 123 -14.44 -21.68 19.09
C ALA A 123 -14.07 -20.29 19.63
N VAL A 124 -13.44 -20.22 20.81
CA VAL A 124 -12.93 -18.96 21.40
C VAL A 124 -11.86 -18.33 20.52
N TYR A 125 -10.85 -19.11 20.07
CA TYR A 125 -9.82 -18.64 19.16
C TYR A 125 -10.41 -18.06 17.86
N ARG A 126 -11.36 -18.79 17.27
CA ARG A 126 -12.04 -18.37 16.03
C ARG A 126 -12.87 -17.09 16.21
N SER A 127 -13.51 -16.93 17.40
CA SER A 127 -14.18 -15.66 17.73
C SER A 127 -13.19 -14.52 17.82
N ALA A 128 -12.09 -14.70 18.55
CA ALA A 128 -11.04 -13.69 18.68
C ALA A 128 -10.46 -13.27 17.32
N LEU A 129 -10.28 -14.22 16.38
CA LEU A 129 -9.88 -13.90 15.01
C LEU A 129 -10.93 -13.03 14.28
N ARG A 130 -12.22 -13.29 14.43
CA ARG A 130 -13.28 -12.51 13.78
C ARG A 130 -13.34 -11.08 14.31
N ASP A 131 -13.16 -10.93 15.64
CA ASP A 131 -13.28 -9.66 16.34
C ASP A 131 -12.02 -8.78 16.22
N LEU A 132 -10.88 -9.38 15.79
CA LEU A 132 -9.58 -8.73 15.70
C LEU A 132 -9.59 -7.38 14.95
N PRO A 133 -10.23 -7.22 13.77
CA PRO A 133 -10.22 -5.94 13.07
C PRO A 133 -10.93 -4.81 13.82
N GLU A 134 -11.93 -5.13 14.64
CA GLU A 134 -12.65 -4.15 15.45
C GLU A 134 -11.84 -3.78 16.69
N ILE A 135 -11.33 -4.79 17.40
CA ILE A 135 -10.56 -4.60 18.65
C ILE A 135 -9.26 -3.82 18.40
N GLN A 136 -8.62 -4.02 17.25
CA GLN A 136 -7.33 -3.40 16.92
C GLN A 136 -7.43 -2.32 15.84
N SER A 137 -8.62 -1.71 15.67
CA SER A 137 -8.92 -0.75 14.60
C SER A 137 -7.99 0.47 14.53
N GLY A 138 -7.30 0.82 15.62
CA GLY A 138 -6.31 1.90 15.67
C GLY A 138 -4.89 1.50 15.24
N THR A 139 -4.65 0.22 14.91
CA THR A 139 -3.32 -0.26 14.49
C THR A 139 -3.06 0.08 13.02
N THR A 140 -1.85 0.58 12.73
CA THR A 140 -1.42 1.01 11.39
C THR A 140 -0.16 0.28 10.90
N GLU A 141 0.38 -0.64 11.69
CA GLU A 141 1.59 -1.41 11.42
C GLU A 141 1.29 -2.90 11.54
N LEU A 142 1.67 -3.71 10.54
CA LEU A 142 1.36 -5.16 10.52
C LEU A 142 2.05 -5.93 11.65
N ASP A 143 3.24 -5.55 12.03
CA ASP A 143 4.01 -6.16 13.11
C ASP A 143 3.46 -5.84 14.51
N LYS A 144 2.54 -4.88 14.60
CA LYS A 144 1.82 -4.53 15.83
C LYS A 144 0.47 -5.26 15.96
N ILE A 145 0.04 -5.99 14.93
CA ILE A 145 -1.16 -6.82 15.02
C ILE A 145 -0.91 -7.98 15.99
N VAL A 146 -1.69 -8.01 17.06
CA VAL A 146 -1.66 -9.09 18.06
C VAL A 146 -2.62 -10.19 17.62
N TRP A 147 -2.07 -11.28 17.13
CA TRP A 147 -2.86 -12.47 16.75
C TRP A 147 -3.19 -13.30 18.00
N PRO A 148 -4.42 -13.85 18.10
CA PRO A 148 -4.74 -14.78 19.19
C PRO A 148 -3.90 -16.06 19.09
N ASP A 149 -3.62 -16.67 20.25
CA ASP A 149 -2.88 -17.92 20.34
C ASP A 149 -3.76 -19.11 19.93
N GLU A 150 -3.20 -20.01 19.13
CA GLU A 150 -3.87 -21.24 18.72
C GLU A 150 -3.96 -22.22 19.90
N PRO A 151 -5.11 -22.89 20.10
CA PRO A 151 -5.21 -23.96 21.08
C PRO A 151 -4.27 -25.13 20.76
N SER A 152 -3.47 -25.55 21.74
CA SER A 152 -2.49 -26.66 21.64
C SER A 152 -3.14 -28.04 21.71
#